data_b27e3a9b16ba80326c96623afb952ce7
#
_entry.id   b27e3a9b16ba80326c96623afb952ce7
#
_cell.length_a   1.000
_cell.length_b   1.000
_cell.length_c   1.000
_cell.angle_alpha   90.00
_cell.angle_beta   90.00
_cell.angle_gamma   90.00
#
_symmetry.space_group_name_H-M   'P 1'
#
loop_
_entity.id
_entity.type
_entity.pdbx_description
1 polymer ?
#
loop_
_entity_poly.entity_id
_entity_poly.type
_entity_poly.pdbx_seq_one_letter_code
_entity_poly.pdbx_strand_id
1 'polypeptide(L)'
;MKRLYLMRHGETLFNKLGKVQGWCDSPLTETGKEQAHKAKAYFARNQLTFGHAVASTQERACDTLEIICGTTDYERRKGLKEMNFGLFEGESTHLQPKGPKAYEHFYQSFGGESAAEVRQRMFAELVDIMTTTKADNTLVVSHNGAIFYFFKHLFPNEVPPLRLANCGFMVFTYENGHFFYLETVDPKRSVTN
;
A
#
# COMPACT_ATOMS: atom_id res chain seq x y z
N MET A 1 6.00 11.87 18.69
CA MET A 1 6.01 11.87 17.21
C MET A 1 5.61 10.49 16.73
N LYS A 2 4.51 10.38 15.98
CA LYS A 2 3.98 9.09 15.51
C LYS A 2 4.68 8.65 14.22
N ARG A 3 4.79 7.33 13.98
CA ARG A 3 5.34 6.78 12.74
C ARG A 3 4.30 5.96 11.99
N LEU A 4 4.21 6.18 10.69
CA LEU A 4 3.41 5.41 9.74
C LEU A 4 4.35 4.50 8.94
N TYR A 5 4.06 3.20 8.95
CA TYR A 5 4.67 2.19 8.07
C TYR A 5 3.63 1.81 7.02
N LEU A 6 3.74 2.39 5.82
CA LEU A 6 2.78 2.23 4.74
C LEU A 6 3.28 1.17 3.76
N MET A 7 2.69 -0.02 3.81
CA MET A 7 3.16 -1.23 3.15
C MET A 7 2.28 -1.63 1.98
N ARG A 8 2.89 -2.13 0.91
CA ARG A 8 2.22 -2.84 -0.17
C ARG A 8 1.96 -4.30 0.21
N HIS A 9 0.79 -4.84 -0.14
CA HIS A 9 0.45 -6.27 0.02
C HIS A 9 1.46 -7.22 -0.66
N GLY A 10 1.47 -8.50 -0.26
CA GLY A 10 2.25 -9.57 -0.85
C GLY A 10 1.84 -9.90 -2.30
N GLU A 11 2.66 -10.67 -3.02
CA GLU A 11 2.35 -11.09 -4.39
C GLU A 11 1.03 -11.85 -4.46
N THR A 12 0.20 -11.51 -5.46
CA THR A 12 -1.08 -12.16 -5.72
C THR A 12 -1.04 -12.95 -7.04
N LEU A 13 -2.05 -13.80 -7.23
CA LEU A 13 -2.24 -14.52 -8.49
C LEU A 13 -2.31 -13.56 -9.68
N PHE A 14 -3.01 -12.44 -9.58
CA PHE A 14 -3.10 -11.45 -10.66
C PHE A 14 -1.77 -10.75 -10.91
N ASN A 15 -0.95 -10.51 -9.89
CA ASN A 15 0.42 -10.01 -10.11
C ASN A 15 1.24 -10.99 -10.94
N LYS A 16 1.18 -12.29 -10.62
CA LYS A 16 1.88 -13.35 -11.34
C LYS A 16 1.40 -13.51 -12.78
N LEU A 17 0.08 -13.36 -13.02
CA LEU A 17 -0.53 -13.47 -14.34
C LEU A 17 -0.47 -12.19 -15.17
N GLY A 18 0.11 -11.09 -14.66
CA GLY A 18 0.16 -9.80 -15.36
C GLY A 18 -1.22 -9.20 -15.62
N LYS A 19 -2.14 -9.34 -14.66
CA LYS A 19 -3.50 -8.79 -14.73
C LYS A 19 -3.63 -7.52 -13.91
N VAL A 20 -4.47 -6.60 -14.39
CA VAL A 20 -4.87 -5.38 -13.69
C VAL A 20 -5.67 -5.76 -12.45
N GLN A 21 -5.26 -5.26 -11.31
CA GLN A 21 -5.88 -5.56 -10.04
C GLN A 21 -6.05 -4.28 -9.22
N GLY A 22 -7.19 -3.68 -9.35
CA GLY A 22 -7.63 -2.52 -8.58
C GLY A 22 -8.63 -2.95 -7.52
N TRP A 23 -9.91 -2.74 -7.78
CA TRP A 23 -11.00 -3.10 -6.84
C TRP A 23 -11.36 -4.59 -6.87
N CYS A 24 -11.12 -5.31 -7.97
CA CYS A 24 -11.17 -6.76 -7.95
C CYS A 24 -10.05 -7.33 -7.06
N ASP A 25 -10.19 -8.58 -6.66
CA ASP A 25 -9.23 -9.24 -5.78
C ASP A 25 -8.76 -10.58 -6.34
N SER A 26 -7.62 -11.05 -5.90
CA SER A 26 -7.11 -12.38 -6.11
C SER A 26 -6.23 -12.81 -4.93
N PRO A 27 -6.17 -14.11 -4.60
CA PRO A 27 -5.47 -14.59 -3.41
C PRO A 27 -3.96 -14.33 -3.49
N LEU A 28 -3.32 -14.26 -2.33
CA LEU A 28 -1.86 -14.29 -2.23
C LEU A 28 -1.32 -15.60 -2.82
N THR A 29 -0.23 -15.52 -3.56
CA THR A 29 0.55 -16.70 -3.94
C THR A 29 1.35 -17.22 -2.74
N GLU A 30 1.89 -18.45 -2.81
CA GLU A 30 2.83 -18.91 -1.78
C GLU A 30 4.04 -17.97 -1.67
N THR A 31 4.55 -17.46 -2.80
CA THR A 31 5.57 -16.39 -2.80
C THR A 31 5.11 -15.15 -2.05
N GLY A 32 3.84 -14.74 -2.21
CA GLY A 32 3.26 -13.59 -1.50
C GLY A 32 3.21 -13.81 0.02
N LYS A 33 2.83 -15.01 0.45
CA LYS A 33 2.83 -15.40 1.87
C LYS A 33 4.26 -15.41 2.45
N GLU A 34 5.23 -15.99 1.72
CA GLU A 34 6.65 -15.94 2.11
C GLU A 34 7.19 -14.51 2.24
N GLN A 35 6.75 -13.60 1.34
CA GLN A 35 7.12 -12.19 1.42
C GLN A 35 6.59 -11.55 2.70
N ALA A 36 5.35 -11.84 3.09
CA ALA A 36 4.75 -11.35 4.33
C ALA A 36 5.49 -11.93 5.56
N HIS A 37 5.85 -13.21 5.55
CA HIS A 37 6.66 -13.82 6.63
C HIS A 37 8.07 -13.17 6.74
N LYS A 38 8.70 -12.83 5.61
CA LYS A 38 9.98 -12.10 5.62
C LYS A 38 9.84 -10.69 6.20
N ALA A 39 8.74 -9.99 5.89
CA ALA A 39 8.45 -8.70 6.48
C ALA A 39 8.22 -8.82 7.99
N LYS A 40 7.47 -9.83 8.46
CA LYS A 40 7.31 -10.14 9.88
C LYS A 40 8.67 -10.36 10.58
N ALA A 41 9.54 -11.17 9.98
CA ALA A 41 10.87 -11.44 10.51
C ALA A 41 11.75 -10.17 10.53
N TYR A 42 11.63 -9.31 9.51
CA TYR A 42 12.30 -8.01 9.48
C TYR A 42 11.89 -7.14 10.66
N PHE A 43 10.57 -7.00 10.92
CA PHE A 43 10.07 -6.20 12.04
C PHE A 43 10.53 -6.76 13.37
N ALA A 44 10.47 -8.08 13.58
CA ALA A 44 10.93 -8.72 14.81
C ALA A 44 12.42 -8.48 15.06
N ARG A 45 13.28 -8.65 14.04
CA ARG A 45 14.74 -8.44 14.16
C ARG A 45 15.09 -6.99 14.48
N ASN A 46 14.31 -6.03 13.97
CA ASN A 46 14.50 -4.60 14.25
C ASN A 46 13.73 -4.13 15.48
N GLN A 47 13.13 -5.04 16.27
CA GLN A 47 12.36 -4.74 17.49
C GLN A 47 11.22 -3.74 17.23
N LEU A 48 10.66 -3.75 16.02
CA LEU A 48 9.53 -2.91 15.62
C LEU A 48 8.21 -3.59 15.98
N THR A 49 7.46 -2.96 16.85
CA THR A 49 6.10 -3.36 17.23
C THR A 49 5.11 -2.29 16.84
N PHE A 50 3.90 -2.72 16.49
CA PHE A 50 2.82 -1.84 16.06
C PHE A 50 1.71 -1.86 17.11
N GLY A 51 1.42 -0.70 17.68
CA GLY A 51 0.29 -0.54 18.61
C GLY A 51 -1.04 -0.30 17.88
N HIS A 52 -1.00 -0.09 16.55
CA HIS A 52 -2.17 0.03 15.70
C HIS A 52 -1.87 -0.60 14.33
N ALA A 53 -2.80 -1.42 13.84
CA ALA A 53 -2.71 -2.09 12.55
C ALA A 53 -3.98 -1.84 11.73
N VAL A 54 -3.81 -1.45 10.48
CA VAL A 54 -4.92 -1.10 9.57
C VAL A 54 -4.67 -1.72 8.19
N ALA A 55 -5.68 -2.29 7.57
CA ALA A 55 -5.60 -2.77 6.20
C ALA A 55 -6.65 -2.11 5.30
N SER A 56 -6.34 -2.03 4.02
CA SER A 56 -7.37 -1.92 2.98
C SER A 56 -8.41 -3.03 3.14
N THR A 57 -9.66 -2.78 2.71
CA THR A 57 -10.73 -3.79 2.77
C THR A 57 -10.57 -4.93 1.76
N GLN A 58 -9.50 -4.95 0.96
CA GLN A 58 -9.23 -5.98 -0.03
C GLN A 58 -8.49 -7.15 0.61
N GLU A 59 -8.91 -8.39 0.34
CA GLU A 59 -8.41 -9.59 1.02
C GLU A 59 -6.89 -9.71 0.96
N ARG A 60 -6.28 -9.46 -0.19
CA ARG A 60 -4.80 -9.51 -0.33
C ARG A 60 -4.05 -8.62 0.67
N ALA A 61 -4.64 -7.46 1.03
CA ALA A 61 -4.04 -6.57 2.04
C ALA A 61 -4.31 -7.08 3.45
N CYS A 62 -5.52 -7.59 3.71
CA CYS A 62 -5.90 -8.23 4.94
C CYS A 62 -5.02 -9.44 5.25
N ASP A 63 -4.93 -10.40 4.32
CA ASP A 63 -4.11 -11.61 4.46
C ASP A 63 -2.63 -11.27 4.72
N THR A 64 -2.10 -10.25 4.02
CA THR A 64 -0.74 -9.79 4.24
C THR A 64 -0.54 -9.28 5.67
N LEU A 65 -1.47 -8.45 6.16
CA LEU A 65 -1.41 -7.90 7.51
C LEU A 65 -1.56 -9.00 8.57
N GLU A 66 -2.49 -9.93 8.37
CA GLU A 66 -2.74 -11.06 9.28
C GLU A 66 -1.49 -11.95 9.45
N ILE A 67 -0.78 -12.24 8.37
CA ILE A 67 0.49 -12.99 8.43
C ILE A 67 1.55 -12.20 9.23
N ILE A 68 1.64 -10.89 9.02
CA ILE A 68 2.65 -10.04 9.69
C ILE A 68 2.34 -9.90 11.17
N CYS A 69 1.12 -9.54 11.52
CA CYS A 69 0.72 -9.26 12.90
C CYS A 69 0.38 -10.53 13.69
N GLY A 70 -0.04 -11.61 13.02
CA GLY A 70 -0.48 -12.85 13.67
C GLY A 70 -1.83 -12.71 14.39
N THR A 71 -2.67 -11.78 13.94
CA THR A 71 -4.00 -11.52 14.51
C THR A 71 -4.97 -11.13 13.42
N THR A 72 -6.25 -11.38 13.64
CA THR A 72 -7.38 -10.91 12.84
C THR A 72 -8.08 -9.69 13.44
N ASP A 73 -7.62 -9.23 14.61
CA ASP A 73 -8.11 -8.03 15.28
C ASP A 73 -7.32 -6.80 14.80
N TYR A 74 -7.84 -6.14 13.78
CA TYR A 74 -7.29 -4.93 13.16
C TYR A 74 -8.38 -4.14 12.46
N GLU A 75 -8.10 -2.89 12.14
CA GLU A 75 -9.04 -2.01 11.47
C GLU A 75 -8.99 -2.19 9.95
N ARG A 76 -10.17 -2.16 9.29
CA ARG A 76 -10.29 -2.21 7.82
C ARG A 76 -10.86 -0.88 7.30
N ARG A 77 -10.18 -0.26 6.34
CA ARG A 77 -10.52 1.06 5.80
C ARG A 77 -10.70 1.03 4.28
N LYS A 78 -11.87 1.49 3.81
CA LYS A 78 -12.18 1.55 2.36
C LYS A 78 -11.33 2.58 1.61
N GLY A 79 -10.97 3.68 2.25
CA GLY A 79 -10.13 4.72 1.66
C GLY A 79 -8.71 4.27 1.30
N LEU A 80 -8.27 3.11 1.84
CA LEU A 80 -6.97 2.50 1.53
C LEU A 80 -6.96 1.57 0.31
N LYS A 81 -8.12 1.37 -0.37
CA LYS A 81 -8.21 0.49 -1.55
C LYS A 81 -7.29 0.96 -2.68
N GLU A 82 -6.92 0.02 -3.56
CA GLU A 82 -6.23 0.35 -4.81
C GLU A 82 -7.10 1.26 -5.69
N MET A 83 -6.50 1.90 -6.66
CA MET A 83 -7.22 2.61 -7.72
C MET A 83 -8.27 1.70 -8.35
N ASN A 84 -9.48 2.22 -8.54
CA ASN A 84 -10.51 1.55 -9.32
C ASN A 84 -10.16 1.70 -10.81
N PHE A 85 -9.97 0.59 -11.50
CA PHE A 85 -9.68 0.59 -12.93
C PHE A 85 -10.93 0.40 -13.82
N GLY A 86 -12.12 0.34 -13.21
CA GLY A 86 -13.37 0.19 -13.94
C GLY A 86 -13.41 -1.06 -14.82
N LEU A 87 -13.75 -0.93 -16.08
CA LEU A 87 -13.82 -2.05 -17.04
C LEU A 87 -12.46 -2.73 -17.31
N PHE A 88 -11.33 -2.16 -16.86
CA PHE A 88 -10.02 -2.77 -16.97
C PHE A 88 -9.70 -3.77 -15.86
N GLU A 89 -10.57 -3.91 -14.86
CA GLU A 89 -10.37 -4.88 -13.77
C GLU A 89 -10.27 -6.31 -14.31
N GLY A 90 -9.16 -7.00 -14.01
CA GLY A 90 -8.87 -8.35 -14.48
C GLY A 90 -8.32 -8.46 -15.90
N GLU A 91 -8.26 -7.36 -16.65
CA GLU A 91 -7.65 -7.32 -17.98
C GLU A 91 -6.12 -7.45 -17.93
N SER A 92 -5.51 -7.69 -19.09
CA SER A 92 -4.04 -7.74 -19.19
C SER A 92 -3.41 -6.37 -18.91
N THR A 93 -2.33 -6.33 -18.11
CA THR A 93 -1.57 -5.11 -17.87
C THR A 93 -0.96 -4.50 -19.15
N HIS A 94 -0.87 -5.26 -20.25
CA HIS A 94 -0.43 -4.74 -21.55
C HIS A 94 -1.42 -3.75 -22.16
N LEU A 95 -2.69 -3.78 -21.75
CA LEU A 95 -3.73 -2.86 -22.21
C LEU A 95 -3.73 -1.55 -21.43
N GLN A 96 -2.97 -1.44 -20.36
CA GLN A 96 -2.90 -0.22 -19.56
C GLN A 96 -2.22 0.91 -20.34
N PRO A 97 -2.63 2.18 -20.12
CA PRO A 97 -2.02 3.32 -20.75
C PRO A 97 -0.53 3.43 -20.36
N LYS A 98 0.29 3.98 -21.26
CA LYS A 98 1.73 4.14 -21.03
C LYS A 98 2.08 5.59 -20.69
N GLY A 99 2.94 5.75 -19.69
CA GLY A 99 3.46 7.03 -19.26
C GLY A 99 2.69 7.66 -18.08
N PRO A 100 3.36 8.53 -17.31
CA PRO A 100 2.84 9.01 -16.03
C PRO A 100 1.57 9.85 -16.13
N LYS A 101 1.39 10.62 -17.21
CA LYS A 101 0.19 11.45 -17.43
C LYS A 101 -1.01 10.63 -17.91
N ALA A 102 -0.78 9.46 -18.47
CA ALA A 102 -1.85 8.64 -19.04
C ALA A 102 -2.82 8.11 -17.98
N TYR A 103 -2.36 7.91 -16.75
CA TYR A 103 -3.19 7.45 -15.64
C TYR A 103 -4.04 8.53 -14.97
N GLU A 104 -3.80 9.82 -15.26
CA GLU A 104 -4.47 10.92 -14.54
C GLU A 104 -6.00 10.87 -14.69
N HIS A 105 -6.50 10.58 -15.91
CA HIS A 105 -7.94 10.60 -16.21
C HIS A 105 -8.42 9.39 -17.02
N PHE A 106 -7.53 8.52 -17.48
CA PHE A 106 -7.86 7.46 -18.44
C PHE A 106 -9.02 6.58 -17.98
N TYR A 107 -8.98 6.12 -16.73
CA TYR A 107 -9.95 5.14 -16.23
C TYR A 107 -11.33 5.71 -15.95
N GLN A 108 -11.48 7.03 -15.83
CA GLN A 108 -12.79 7.68 -15.62
C GLN A 108 -13.78 7.36 -16.76
N SER A 109 -13.31 7.31 -18.00
CA SER A 109 -14.13 6.94 -19.15
C SER A 109 -14.59 5.48 -19.13
N PHE A 110 -14.04 4.66 -18.26
CA PHE A 110 -14.33 3.24 -18.10
C PHE A 110 -14.95 2.92 -16.72
N GLY A 111 -15.47 3.93 -16.03
CA GLY A 111 -16.09 3.77 -14.70
C GLY A 111 -15.09 3.59 -13.56
N GLY A 112 -13.82 3.90 -13.78
CA GLY A 112 -12.75 3.89 -12.78
C GLY A 112 -12.50 5.26 -12.14
N GLU A 113 -11.48 5.33 -11.28
CA GLU A 113 -11.03 6.55 -10.60
C GLU A 113 -10.01 7.33 -11.43
N SER A 114 -9.98 8.64 -11.23
CA SER A 114 -8.84 9.50 -11.58
C SER A 114 -7.73 9.39 -10.52
N ALA A 115 -6.52 9.76 -10.91
CA ALA A 115 -5.41 9.89 -9.97
C ALA A 115 -5.69 10.91 -8.86
N ALA A 116 -6.44 11.98 -9.16
CA ALA A 116 -6.81 13.00 -8.19
C ALA A 116 -7.72 12.44 -7.08
N GLU A 117 -8.72 11.63 -7.44
CA GLU A 117 -9.62 10.98 -6.48
C GLU A 117 -8.84 10.04 -5.56
N VAL A 118 -7.92 9.23 -6.11
CA VAL A 118 -7.07 8.34 -5.31
C VAL A 118 -6.16 9.14 -4.36
N ARG A 119 -5.52 10.22 -4.83
CA ARG A 119 -4.71 11.10 -3.99
C ARG A 119 -5.50 11.65 -2.82
N GLN A 120 -6.69 12.18 -3.09
CA GLN A 120 -7.53 12.82 -2.08
C GLN A 120 -8.01 11.83 -1.01
N ARG A 121 -8.55 10.66 -1.42
CA ARG A 121 -9.06 9.67 -0.46
C ARG A 121 -7.95 9.05 0.38
N MET A 122 -6.79 8.73 -0.24
CA MET A 122 -5.65 8.17 0.47
C MET A 122 -5.10 9.14 1.51
N PHE A 123 -4.98 10.42 1.15
CA PHE A 123 -4.50 11.45 2.08
C PHE A 123 -5.48 11.62 3.24
N ALA A 124 -6.79 11.79 2.96
CA ALA A 124 -7.82 11.95 3.99
C ALA A 124 -7.86 10.75 4.95
N GLU A 125 -7.80 9.53 4.42
CA GLU A 125 -7.82 8.30 5.22
C GLU A 125 -6.60 8.19 6.13
N LEU A 126 -5.40 8.44 5.59
CA LEU A 126 -4.15 8.35 6.37
C LEU A 126 -4.05 9.47 7.42
N VAL A 127 -4.55 10.67 7.13
CA VAL A 127 -4.66 11.75 8.14
C VAL A 127 -5.59 11.33 9.27
N ASP A 128 -6.77 10.77 8.96
CA ASP A 128 -7.71 10.31 9.99
C ASP A 128 -7.09 9.21 10.86
N ILE A 129 -6.50 8.18 10.27
CA ILE A 129 -5.81 7.10 10.98
C ILE A 129 -4.72 7.67 11.91
N MET A 130 -3.85 8.54 11.38
CA MET A 130 -2.72 9.08 12.16
C MET A 130 -3.13 10.12 13.19
N THR A 131 -4.25 10.78 13.02
CA THR A 131 -4.81 11.71 14.00
C THR A 131 -5.43 10.96 15.17
N THR A 132 -6.21 9.93 14.89
CA THR A 132 -7.00 9.18 15.88
C THR A 132 -6.18 8.14 16.65
N THR A 133 -5.16 7.53 16.03
CA THR A 133 -4.31 6.54 16.70
C THR A 133 -3.61 7.12 17.93
N LYS A 134 -3.50 6.30 18.99
CA LYS A 134 -2.67 6.59 20.18
C LYS A 134 -1.31 5.89 20.13
N ALA A 135 -1.08 5.04 19.13
CA ALA A 135 0.15 4.28 18.98
C ALA A 135 1.30 5.14 18.43
N ASP A 136 2.52 4.85 18.87
CA ASP A 136 3.74 5.46 18.34
C ASP A 136 4.04 4.95 16.93
N ASN A 137 3.79 3.64 16.68
CA ASN A 137 3.97 3.02 15.37
C ASN A 137 2.65 2.43 14.89
N THR A 138 2.24 2.80 13.68
CA THR A 138 1.06 2.28 12.97
C THR A 138 1.48 1.59 11.69
N LEU A 139 1.08 0.32 11.52
CA LEU A 139 1.23 -0.41 10.26
C LEU A 139 -0.04 -0.26 9.43
N VAL A 140 0.12 0.19 8.19
CA VAL A 140 -0.99 0.27 7.21
C VAL A 140 -0.62 -0.58 6.00
N VAL A 141 -1.46 -1.58 5.66
CA VAL A 141 -1.28 -2.37 4.45
C VAL A 141 -2.26 -1.92 3.37
N SER A 142 -1.72 -1.49 2.24
CA SER A 142 -2.42 -0.94 1.10
C SER A 142 -1.80 -1.47 -0.22
N HIS A 143 -1.83 -0.69 -1.30
CA HIS A 143 -1.53 -1.13 -2.65
C HIS A 143 -0.53 -0.20 -3.34
N ASN A 144 0.13 -0.70 -4.39
CA ASN A 144 1.21 0.03 -5.04
C ASN A 144 0.78 1.37 -5.64
N GLY A 145 -0.33 1.39 -6.39
CA GLY A 145 -0.84 2.62 -7.00
C GLY A 145 -1.36 3.62 -5.97
N ALA A 146 -2.13 3.14 -4.98
CA ALA A 146 -2.64 3.96 -3.90
C ALA A 146 -1.51 4.63 -3.09
N ILE A 147 -0.46 3.87 -2.73
CA ILE A 147 0.73 4.39 -2.04
C ILE A 147 1.50 5.38 -2.92
N PHE A 148 1.66 5.07 -4.21
CA PHE A 148 2.28 5.98 -5.17
C PHE A 148 1.54 7.32 -5.23
N TYR A 149 0.22 7.32 -5.33
CA TYR A 149 -0.58 8.54 -5.38
C TYR A 149 -0.59 9.30 -4.05
N PHE A 150 -0.54 8.63 -2.91
CA PHE A 150 -0.32 9.29 -1.63
C PHE A 150 1.03 10.01 -1.59
N PHE A 151 2.11 9.35 -2.02
CA PHE A 151 3.43 9.99 -2.12
C PHE A 151 3.40 11.20 -3.05
N LYS A 152 2.76 11.08 -4.22
CA LYS A 152 2.59 12.19 -5.18
C LYS A 152 1.71 13.33 -4.67
N HIS A 153 0.82 13.07 -3.70
CA HIS A 153 0.07 14.13 -3.02
C HIS A 153 0.99 14.98 -2.15
N LEU A 154 1.90 14.34 -1.41
CA LEU A 154 2.85 15.03 -0.53
C LEU A 154 3.98 15.71 -1.31
N PHE A 155 4.47 15.07 -2.37
CA PHE A 155 5.64 15.46 -3.15
C PHE A 155 5.31 15.46 -4.66
N PRO A 156 4.55 16.49 -5.15
CA PRO A 156 4.04 16.51 -6.52
C PRO A 156 5.13 16.44 -7.61
N ASN A 157 6.28 17.06 -7.34
CA ASN A 157 7.40 17.16 -8.29
C ASN A 157 8.43 16.03 -8.14
N GLU A 158 8.28 15.16 -7.14
CA GLU A 158 9.23 14.07 -6.90
C GLU A 158 8.70 12.74 -7.46
N VAL A 159 9.62 11.85 -7.78
CA VAL A 159 9.32 10.44 -8.08
C VAL A 159 9.68 9.62 -6.85
N PRO A 160 8.84 8.67 -6.42
CA PRO A 160 9.18 7.80 -5.31
C PRO A 160 10.55 7.16 -5.56
N PRO A 161 11.44 7.14 -4.56
CA PRO A 161 12.85 6.75 -4.73
C PRO A 161 13.03 5.30 -5.20
N LEU A 162 12.04 4.43 -4.95
CA LEU A 162 12.04 3.04 -5.40
C LEU A 162 10.61 2.61 -5.78
N ARG A 163 10.50 1.76 -6.83
CA ARG A 163 9.26 1.03 -7.07
C ARG A 163 9.01 0.09 -5.89
N LEU A 164 7.89 0.29 -5.21
CA LEU A 164 7.57 -0.48 -4.00
C LEU A 164 7.38 -1.97 -4.34
N ALA A 165 8.29 -2.81 -3.85
CA ALA A 165 8.16 -4.25 -3.98
C ALA A 165 6.95 -4.78 -3.20
N ASN A 166 6.51 -6.01 -3.48
CA ASN A 166 5.51 -6.67 -2.62
C ASN A 166 6.07 -6.85 -1.21
N CYS A 167 5.30 -6.48 -0.20
CA CYS A 167 5.69 -6.32 1.21
C CYS A 167 6.80 -5.29 1.47
N GLY A 168 7.19 -4.48 0.47
CA GLY A 168 7.97 -3.27 0.70
C GLY A 168 7.10 -2.18 1.35
N PHE A 169 7.72 -1.27 2.08
CA PHE A 169 7.01 -0.21 2.78
C PHE A 169 7.77 1.12 2.78
N MET A 170 7.01 2.19 2.89
CA MET A 170 7.51 3.54 3.14
C MET A 170 7.29 3.91 4.60
N VAL A 171 8.25 4.62 5.18
CA VAL A 171 8.16 5.12 6.55
C VAL A 171 8.00 6.63 6.53
N PHE A 172 7.01 7.10 7.26
CA PHE A 172 6.77 8.53 7.47
C PHE A 172 6.69 8.82 8.96
N THR A 173 7.13 10.02 9.37
CA THR A 173 6.69 10.60 10.64
C THR A 173 5.46 11.45 10.42
N TYR A 174 4.62 11.53 11.46
CA TYR A 174 3.39 12.34 11.43
C TYR A 174 3.35 13.27 12.64
N GLU A 175 3.17 14.55 12.37
CA GLU A 175 3.07 15.58 13.39
C GLU A 175 2.17 16.71 12.90
N ASN A 176 1.21 17.13 13.72
CA ASN A 176 0.32 18.28 13.47
C ASN A 176 -0.34 18.29 12.07
N GLY A 177 -0.80 17.12 11.60
CA GLY A 177 -1.45 16.99 10.30
C GLY A 177 -0.50 16.81 9.10
N HIS A 178 0.82 16.82 9.33
CA HIS A 178 1.83 16.71 8.28
C HIS A 178 2.58 15.39 8.31
N PHE A 179 2.85 14.85 7.12
CA PHE A 179 3.70 13.67 6.92
C PHE A 179 5.08 14.10 6.43
N PHE A 180 6.11 13.52 7.04
CA PHE A 180 7.51 13.69 6.62
C PHE A 180 8.05 12.34 6.22
N TYR A 181 8.44 12.18 4.95
CA TYR A 181 9.03 10.95 4.44
C TYR A 181 10.41 10.71 5.06
N LEU A 182 10.67 9.48 5.49
CA LEU A 182 11.96 9.05 6.03
C LEU A 182 12.70 8.13 5.06
N GLU A 183 12.09 7.03 4.69
CA GLU A 183 12.75 5.99 3.90
C GLU A 183 11.77 5.06 3.20
N THR A 184 12.28 4.31 2.20
CA THR A 184 11.61 3.16 1.59
C THR A 184 12.43 1.91 1.86
N VAL A 185 11.78 0.87 2.39
CA VAL A 185 12.41 -0.39 2.78
C VAL A 185 11.87 -1.54 1.95
N ASP A 186 12.78 -2.38 1.45
CA ASP A 186 12.46 -3.71 0.91
C ASP A 186 12.96 -4.77 1.90
N PRO A 187 12.09 -5.43 2.67
CA PRO A 187 12.49 -6.41 3.69
C PRO A 187 13.30 -7.59 3.15
N LYS A 188 13.22 -7.85 1.82
CA LYS A 188 13.95 -8.93 1.17
C LYS A 188 15.43 -8.60 0.96
N ARG A 189 15.75 -7.31 0.76
CA ARG A 189 17.13 -6.85 0.49
C ARG A 189 17.94 -6.62 1.76
N SER A 190 17.26 -6.53 2.90
CA SER A 190 17.90 -6.28 4.21
C SER A 190 18.52 -7.55 4.85
N VAL A 191 18.70 -8.63 4.08
CA VAL A 191 19.24 -9.92 4.57
C VAL A 191 20.72 -10.12 4.20
N THR A 192 21.39 -9.11 3.63
CA THR A 192 22.85 -9.18 3.40
C THR A 192 23.56 -8.43 4.52
N ASN A 193 23.83 -9.15 5.62
CA ASN A 193 25.12 -9.22 6.34
C ASN A 193 25.00 -10.29 7.41
#